data_93086b87d7e04c07aa14c7f6056cb6bc
#
_entry.id   93086b87d7e04c07aa14c7f6056cb6bc
#
_cell.length_a   1.000
_cell.length_b   1.000
_cell.length_c   1.000
_cell.angle_alpha   90.00
_cell.angle_beta   90.00
_cell.angle_gamma   90.00
#
_symmetry.space_group_name_H-M   'P 1'
#
loop_
_entity.id
_entity.type
_entity.pdbx_description
1 polymer ?
#
loop_
_entity_poly.entity_id
_entity_poly.type
_entity_poly.pdbx_seq_one_letter_code
_entity_poly.pdbx_strand_id
1 'polypeptide(L)'
;TRTDWDVLRFYAQGGDLKSNVLEIKRRDLPDPNEYQEIVYPVIFHLLVPPANARPSYSISVEKLQEKLDRVNNIFNGLISKNPNGGNAKIVFKLAEYDQNGNLLAEKGKEVINLSSDMNKTAYEQFINTPGRIWDPNRYLNIFVAKYADGWTSTGAYTYIAVPPTVIQKGQEAIPGITATEVESFTAADVTDYKDVAILLNYEGVLNVNSMEKNDATELATIFGYYLGLKTMQYSESYNWETGENENNLIDGDTDFCPDTYFYDPLNNFTIFKTEKAEGKRYTSFNIMEGNSRKNSITVDQARRMRMVTDRCPSRWSYKSNWAFNGKHD
;
A
#
# COMPACT_ATOMS: atom_id res chain seq x y z
N THR A 1 4.33 19.02 25.66
CA THR A 1 3.06 18.43 25.18
C THR A 1 2.27 17.96 26.37
N ARG A 2 1.06 18.46 26.51
CA ARG A 2 0.18 18.11 27.60
C ARG A 2 -0.45 16.76 27.29
N THR A 3 -0.29 15.80 28.18
CA THR A 3 -0.77 14.42 27.99
C THR A 3 -2.02 14.08 28.80
N ASP A 4 -2.58 15.05 29.51
CA ASP A 4 -3.62 14.89 30.53
C ASP A 4 -5.00 15.47 30.15
N TRP A 5 -5.21 15.76 28.86
CA TRP A 5 -6.49 16.30 28.40
C TRP A 5 -7.27 15.30 27.55
N ASP A 6 -8.56 15.18 27.81
CA ASP A 6 -9.47 14.37 26.99
C ASP A 6 -10.15 15.17 25.88
N VAL A 7 -10.41 16.45 26.13
CA VAL A 7 -11.04 17.37 25.18
C VAL A 7 -10.41 18.75 25.30
N LEU A 8 -9.94 19.30 24.18
CA LEU A 8 -9.55 20.72 24.09
C LEU A 8 -10.66 21.50 23.39
N ARG A 9 -11.01 22.64 23.95
CA ARG A 9 -11.97 23.57 23.39
C ARG A 9 -11.31 24.87 23.02
N PHE A 10 -11.47 25.27 21.77
CA PHE A 10 -10.97 26.52 21.23
C PHE A 10 -12.12 27.41 20.80
N TYR A 11 -12.03 28.66 21.09
CA TYR A 11 -12.93 29.70 20.58
C TYR A 11 -12.17 31.02 20.41
N ALA A 12 -12.63 31.84 19.47
CA ALA A 12 -12.18 33.23 19.37
C ALA A 12 -13.12 34.10 20.16
N GLN A 13 -12.57 35.09 20.89
CA GLN A 13 -13.34 36.08 21.64
C GLN A 13 -12.89 37.48 21.28
N GLY A 14 -13.85 38.35 20.95
CA GLY A 14 -13.64 39.79 20.72
C GLY A 14 -14.68 40.59 21.49
N GLY A 15 -14.28 41.22 22.59
CA GLY A 15 -15.22 41.84 23.53
C GLY A 15 -16.17 40.81 24.13
N ASP A 16 -17.47 41.04 24.02
CA ASP A 16 -18.53 40.14 24.51
C ASP A 16 -18.91 39.04 23.49
N LEU A 17 -18.36 39.08 22.29
CA LEU A 17 -18.63 38.10 21.24
C LEU A 17 -17.69 36.93 21.33
N LYS A 18 -18.25 35.70 21.28
CA LYS A 18 -17.49 34.44 21.16
C LYS A 18 -17.88 33.73 19.88
N SER A 19 -16.90 33.17 19.21
CA SER A 19 -17.13 32.24 18.10
C SER A 19 -17.74 30.92 18.57
N ASN A 20 -18.16 30.08 17.64
CA ASN A 20 -18.45 28.68 17.91
C ASN A 20 -17.23 28.01 18.54
N VAL A 21 -17.48 27.03 19.42
CA VAL A 21 -16.44 26.26 20.08
C VAL A 21 -15.99 25.14 19.14
N LEU A 22 -14.69 25.09 18.85
CA LEU A 22 -14.06 23.93 18.23
C LEU A 22 -13.61 22.99 19.34
N GLU A 23 -14.15 21.76 19.36
CA GLU A 23 -13.72 20.70 20.26
C GLU A 23 -12.75 19.77 19.55
N ILE A 24 -11.57 19.56 20.15
CA ILE A 24 -10.63 18.53 19.73
C ILE A 24 -10.60 17.49 20.84
N LYS A 25 -11.07 16.29 20.54
CA LYS A 25 -11.02 15.16 21.46
C LYS A 25 -9.69 14.45 21.35
N ARG A 26 -9.13 14.06 22.47
CA ARG A 26 -8.00 13.14 22.48
C ARG A 26 -8.46 11.80 21.88
N ARG A 27 -7.68 11.28 20.98
CA ARG A 27 -7.88 9.92 20.47
C ARG A 27 -7.10 8.96 21.33
N ASP A 28 -7.73 7.87 21.77
CA ASP A 28 -7.08 6.76 22.48
C ASP A 28 -6.26 5.86 21.53
N LEU A 29 -5.66 6.47 20.52
CA LEU A 29 -4.77 5.78 19.58
C LEU A 29 -3.33 6.11 19.90
N PRO A 30 -2.40 5.15 19.82
CA PRO A 30 -0.98 5.39 20.05
C PRO A 30 -0.47 6.55 19.20
N ASP A 31 0.41 7.37 19.76
CA ASP A 31 1.13 8.38 19.00
C ASP A 31 2.05 7.67 18.00
N PRO A 32 1.99 7.96 16.69
CA PRO A 32 2.90 7.38 15.73
C PRO A 32 4.39 7.56 16.05
N ASN A 33 4.75 8.59 16.82
CA ASN A 33 6.12 8.80 17.27
C ASN A 33 6.57 7.77 18.32
N GLU A 34 5.64 7.09 19.00
CA GLU A 34 5.90 6.05 19.99
C GLU A 34 6.05 4.65 19.36
N TYR A 35 5.73 4.49 18.07
CA TYR A 35 5.89 3.21 17.40
C TYR A 35 7.35 2.79 17.32
N GLN A 36 7.61 1.53 17.64
CA GLN A 36 8.88 0.89 17.28
C GLN A 36 8.94 0.70 15.76
N GLU A 37 10.13 0.91 15.18
CA GLU A 37 10.34 0.61 13.78
C GLU A 37 10.16 -0.88 13.52
N ILE A 38 9.45 -1.22 12.45
CA ILE A 38 9.31 -2.58 11.94
C ILE A 38 9.89 -2.66 10.54
N VAL A 39 10.50 -3.81 10.22
CA VAL A 39 11.20 -4.01 8.95
C VAL A 39 10.60 -5.21 8.22
N TYR A 40 9.98 -4.95 7.08
CA TYR A 40 9.47 -5.98 6.19
C TYR A 40 10.57 -6.51 5.28
N PRO A 41 10.89 -7.81 5.32
CA PRO A 41 11.79 -8.45 4.35
C PRO A 41 11.07 -8.68 3.01
N VAL A 42 11.56 -8.06 1.95
CA VAL A 42 10.93 -8.09 0.63
C VAL A 42 11.70 -9.01 -0.31
N ILE A 43 10.97 -9.89 -1.00
CA ILE A 43 11.48 -10.68 -2.12
C ILE A 43 10.68 -10.40 -3.38
N PHE A 44 11.37 -10.05 -4.47
CA PHE A 44 10.79 -9.87 -5.80
C PHE A 44 11.01 -11.14 -6.62
N HIS A 45 9.94 -11.79 -7.03
CA HIS A 45 9.91 -12.94 -7.92
C HIS A 45 9.67 -12.45 -9.35
N LEU A 46 10.70 -12.40 -10.17
CA LEU A 46 10.61 -11.96 -11.56
C LEU A 46 10.16 -13.12 -12.44
N LEU A 47 8.94 -13.07 -12.95
CA LEU A 47 8.36 -14.08 -13.84
C LEU A 47 8.74 -13.75 -15.28
N VAL A 48 9.87 -14.26 -15.76
CA VAL A 48 10.46 -13.90 -17.04
C VAL A 48 9.99 -14.85 -18.14
N PRO A 49 9.22 -14.39 -19.14
CA PRO A 49 8.80 -15.19 -20.26
C PRO A 49 9.99 -15.54 -21.17
N PRO A 50 9.87 -16.60 -21.99
CA PRO A 50 10.94 -16.97 -22.91
C PRO A 50 11.19 -15.89 -23.96
N ALA A 51 12.44 -15.73 -24.37
CA ALA A 51 12.90 -14.62 -25.24
C ALA A 51 12.20 -14.57 -26.61
N ASN A 52 11.68 -15.71 -27.08
CA ASN A 52 10.93 -15.80 -28.35
C ASN A 52 9.46 -15.39 -28.23
N ALA A 53 8.91 -15.30 -27.02
CA ALA A 53 7.52 -14.92 -26.79
C ALA A 53 7.37 -13.40 -26.65
N ARG A 54 8.32 -12.75 -25.96
CA ARG A 54 8.37 -11.29 -25.76
C ARG A 54 9.80 -10.83 -25.58
N PRO A 55 10.06 -9.53 -25.70
CA PRO A 55 11.29 -8.97 -25.16
C PRO A 55 11.40 -9.37 -23.67
N SER A 56 12.48 -10.05 -23.33
CA SER A 56 12.80 -10.32 -21.93
C SER A 56 12.91 -9.00 -21.17
N TYR A 57 12.57 -9.00 -19.92
CA TYR A 57 12.81 -7.86 -19.05
C TYR A 57 13.74 -8.28 -17.91
N SER A 58 14.47 -7.32 -17.43
CA SER A 58 15.25 -7.47 -16.22
C SER A 58 15.17 -6.19 -15.40
N ILE A 59 15.40 -6.30 -14.12
CA ILE A 59 15.53 -5.16 -13.24
C ILE A 59 16.71 -5.40 -12.32
N SER A 60 17.56 -4.38 -12.15
CA SER A 60 18.71 -4.49 -11.26
C SER A 60 18.31 -4.37 -9.79
N VAL A 61 19.14 -4.89 -8.91
CA VAL A 61 18.94 -4.79 -7.44
C VAL A 61 18.92 -3.32 -7.01
N GLU A 62 19.78 -2.49 -7.60
CA GLU A 62 19.84 -1.05 -7.32
C GLU A 62 18.51 -0.36 -7.64
N LYS A 63 17.86 -0.75 -8.75
CA LYS A 63 16.56 -0.19 -9.11
C LYS A 63 15.45 -0.64 -8.17
N LEU A 64 15.47 -1.89 -7.72
CA LEU A 64 14.53 -2.37 -6.70
C LEU A 64 14.74 -1.64 -5.37
N GLN A 65 16.00 -1.45 -4.97
CA GLN A 65 16.35 -0.68 -3.77
C GLN A 65 15.87 0.78 -3.88
N GLU A 66 16.13 1.45 -5.00
CA GLU A 66 15.64 2.83 -5.26
C GLU A 66 14.11 2.93 -5.07
N LYS A 67 13.37 1.93 -5.59
CA LYS A 67 11.91 1.91 -5.44
C LYS A 67 11.48 1.71 -3.99
N LEU A 68 12.14 0.82 -3.24
CA LEU A 68 11.87 0.63 -1.82
C LEU A 68 12.27 1.85 -0.98
N ASP A 69 13.41 2.49 -1.28
CA ASP A 69 13.85 3.70 -0.58
C ASP A 69 12.82 4.83 -0.73
N ARG A 70 12.22 4.95 -1.90
CA ARG A 70 11.14 5.92 -2.11
C ARG A 70 9.90 5.59 -1.26
N VAL A 71 9.49 4.32 -1.20
CA VAL A 71 8.39 3.88 -0.31
C VAL A 71 8.72 4.21 1.14
N ASN A 72 9.92 3.86 1.59
CA ASN A 72 10.39 4.11 2.94
C ASN A 72 10.40 5.61 3.29
N ASN A 73 10.88 6.45 2.36
CA ASN A 73 10.88 7.90 2.53
C ASN A 73 9.45 8.47 2.66
N ILE A 74 8.49 7.94 1.91
CA ILE A 74 7.09 8.33 2.00
C ILE A 74 6.47 7.89 3.32
N PHE A 75 6.60 6.61 3.69
CA PHE A 75 5.97 6.04 4.88
C PHE A 75 6.53 6.59 6.18
N ASN A 76 7.77 7.07 6.16
CA ASN A 76 8.41 7.67 7.32
C ASN A 76 8.41 9.21 7.28
N GLY A 77 7.67 9.82 6.36
CA GLY A 77 7.46 11.25 6.28
C GLY A 77 8.69 12.07 5.88
N LEU A 78 9.76 11.43 5.39
CA LEU A 78 11.05 12.09 5.10
C LEU A 78 10.99 13.03 3.91
N ILE A 79 10.05 12.82 2.97
CA ILE A 79 9.85 13.66 1.78
C ILE A 79 8.45 14.27 1.73
N SER A 80 7.70 14.18 2.81
CA SER A 80 6.34 14.71 2.90
C SER A 80 6.32 16.21 2.69
N LYS A 81 5.39 16.67 1.85
CA LYS A 81 5.06 18.09 1.67
C LYS A 81 3.73 18.45 2.34
N ASN A 82 3.03 17.49 2.92
CA ASN A 82 1.83 17.76 3.70
C ASN A 82 2.21 18.18 5.13
N PRO A 83 1.59 19.24 5.67
CA PRO A 83 1.84 19.68 7.04
C PRO A 83 1.48 18.63 8.10
N ASN A 84 0.46 17.79 7.81
CA ASN A 84 0.00 16.69 8.66
C ASN A 84 0.57 15.33 8.20
N GLY A 85 1.74 15.32 7.59
CA GLY A 85 2.40 14.09 7.15
C GLY A 85 2.62 13.12 8.29
N GLY A 86 2.25 11.86 8.07
CA GLY A 86 2.41 10.76 9.02
C GLY A 86 3.78 10.10 8.92
N ASN A 87 4.16 9.41 10.00
CA ASN A 87 5.30 8.51 10.05
C ASN A 87 4.83 7.15 10.60
N ALA A 88 4.80 6.13 9.76
CA ALA A 88 4.32 4.82 10.15
C ALA A 88 5.37 3.98 10.89
N LYS A 89 6.64 4.37 10.87
CA LYS A 89 7.76 3.55 11.36
C LYS A 89 7.79 2.16 10.70
N ILE A 90 7.47 2.10 9.42
CA ILE A 90 7.49 0.89 8.60
C ILE A 90 8.56 1.05 7.54
N VAL A 91 9.45 0.08 7.47
CA VAL A 91 10.57 0.02 6.53
C VAL A 91 10.51 -1.28 5.74
N PHE A 92 10.81 -1.21 4.45
CA PHE A 92 10.93 -2.37 3.56
C PHE A 92 12.38 -2.52 3.14
N LYS A 93 12.93 -3.71 3.34
CA LYS A 93 14.32 -4.04 2.96
C LYS A 93 14.36 -5.28 2.10
N LEU A 94 15.26 -5.31 1.14
CA LEU A 94 15.51 -6.49 0.33
C LEU A 94 16.00 -7.65 1.19
N ALA A 95 15.38 -8.83 1.02
CA ALA A 95 15.81 -10.05 1.69
C ALA A 95 17.24 -10.43 1.26
N GLU A 96 18.01 -10.97 2.18
CA GLU A 96 19.41 -11.41 1.92
C GLU A 96 19.51 -12.93 1.78
N TYR A 97 18.63 -13.68 2.41
CA TYR A 97 18.64 -15.14 2.45
C TYR A 97 17.37 -15.72 1.82
N ASP A 98 17.51 -16.90 1.22
CA ASP A 98 16.41 -17.69 0.67
C ASP A 98 15.66 -18.49 1.76
N GLN A 99 14.63 -19.24 1.35
CA GLN A 99 13.83 -20.09 2.24
C GLN A 99 14.63 -21.18 2.95
N ASN A 100 15.79 -21.56 2.42
CA ASN A 100 16.67 -22.60 2.95
C ASN A 100 17.81 -22.04 3.82
N GLY A 101 17.87 -20.71 3.99
CA GLY A 101 18.92 -20.02 4.72
C GLY A 101 20.22 -19.86 3.93
N ASN A 102 20.19 -19.98 2.61
CA ASN A 102 21.34 -19.68 1.76
C ASN A 102 21.31 -18.19 1.38
N LEU A 103 22.49 -17.61 1.27
CA LEU A 103 22.63 -16.22 0.79
C LEU A 103 22.14 -16.11 -0.67
N LEU A 104 21.27 -15.16 -0.94
CA LEU A 104 20.81 -14.88 -2.30
C LEU A 104 21.93 -14.32 -3.16
N ALA A 105 22.03 -14.78 -4.41
CA ALA A 105 23.00 -14.26 -5.38
C ALA A 105 22.77 -12.76 -5.66
N GLU A 106 21.51 -12.33 -5.66
CA GLU A 106 21.08 -10.94 -5.77
C GLU A 106 20.05 -10.66 -4.66
N LYS A 107 20.34 -9.70 -3.78
CA LYS A 107 19.46 -9.37 -2.65
C LYS A 107 18.04 -9.07 -3.11
N GLY A 108 17.07 -9.68 -2.43
CA GLY A 108 15.65 -9.46 -2.64
C GLY A 108 15.14 -9.83 -4.02
N LYS A 109 15.87 -10.67 -4.77
CA LYS A 109 15.52 -10.98 -6.16
C LYS A 109 15.65 -12.47 -6.44
N GLU A 110 14.56 -13.04 -6.96
CA GLU A 110 14.51 -14.38 -7.57
C GLU A 110 14.07 -14.24 -9.03
N VAL A 111 14.75 -14.92 -9.96
CA VAL A 111 14.37 -14.95 -11.37
C VAL A 111 13.77 -16.32 -11.69
N ILE A 112 12.51 -16.33 -12.09
CA ILE A 112 11.77 -17.52 -12.49
C ILE A 112 11.57 -17.48 -14.00
N ASN A 113 12.37 -18.30 -14.72
CA ASN A 113 12.23 -18.42 -16.16
C ASN A 113 11.02 -19.29 -16.51
N LEU A 114 10.08 -18.73 -17.23
CA LEU A 114 8.86 -19.41 -17.65
C LEU A 114 9.08 -20.18 -18.96
N SER A 115 8.36 -21.27 -19.14
CA SER A 115 8.39 -22.07 -20.38
C SER A 115 7.54 -21.49 -21.51
N SER A 116 6.60 -20.62 -21.19
CA SER A 116 5.69 -19.99 -22.14
C SER A 116 5.32 -18.57 -21.71
N ASP A 117 4.79 -17.78 -22.65
CA ASP A 117 4.14 -16.52 -22.35
C ASP A 117 2.78 -16.77 -21.68
N MET A 118 2.37 -15.86 -20.81
CA MET A 118 1.16 -16.00 -19.99
C MET A 118 0.35 -14.71 -20.02
N ASN A 119 -0.97 -14.84 -19.98
CA ASN A 119 -1.87 -13.75 -19.66
C ASN A 119 -1.99 -13.58 -18.13
N LYS A 120 -2.71 -12.56 -17.68
CA LYS A 120 -2.89 -12.27 -16.25
C LYS A 120 -3.42 -13.49 -15.47
N THR A 121 -4.48 -14.13 -15.97
CA THR A 121 -5.10 -15.30 -15.29
C THR A 121 -4.12 -16.46 -15.15
N ALA A 122 -3.32 -16.73 -16.20
CA ALA A 122 -2.31 -17.78 -16.16
C ALA A 122 -1.18 -17.46 -15.15
N TYR A 123 -0.79 -16.20 -15.02
CA TYR A 123 0.15 -15.77 -13.97
C TYR A 123 -0.43 -16.00 -12.57
N GLU A 124 -1.70 -15.62 -12.33
CA GLU A 124 -2.35 -15.85 -11.03
C GLU A 124 -2.42 -17.35 -10.70
N GLN A 125 -2.77 -18.19 -11.66
CA GLN A 125 -2.77 -19.64 -11.48
C GLN A 125 -1.36 -20.19 -11.21
N PHE A 126 -0.34 -19.70 -11.92
CA PHE A 126 1.05 -20.09 -11.70
C PHE A 126 1.53 -19.74 -10.30
N ILE A 127 1.23 -18.54 -9.81
CA ILE A 127 1.63 -18.08 -8.47
C ILE A 127 0.95 -18.93 -7.39
N ASN A 128 -0.30 -19.36 -7.60
CA ASN A 128 -1.03 -20.24 -6.68
C ASN A 128 -0.53 -21.70 -6.69
N THR A 129 0.43 -22.05 -7.56
CA THR A 129 1.03 -23.39 -7.52
C THR A 129 1.86 -23.57 -6.24
N PRO A 130 1.74 -24.72 -5.54
CA PRO A 130 2.50 -24.95 -4.31
C PRO A 130 4.01 -24.71 -4.46
N GLY A 131 4.60 -24.05 -3.48
CA GLY A 131 6.05 -23.75 -3.43
C GLY A 131 6.48 -22.50 -4.20
N ARG A 132 5.54 -21.75 -4.83
CA ARG A 132 5.86 -20.48 -5.50
C ARG A 132 5.92 -19.32 -4.54
N ILE A 133 5.01 -19.29 -3.57
CA ILE A 133 5.01 -18.28 -2.52
C ILE A 133 6.01 -18.73 -1.45
N TRP A 134 6.98 -17.90 -1.14
CA TRP A 134 7.88 -18.12 -0.02
C TRP A 134 7.12 -17.89 1.29
N ASP A 135 7.56 -18.51 2.38
CA ASP A 135 6.89 -18.46 3.68
C ASP A 135 6.43 -17.01 4.03
N PRO A 136 5.12 -16.73 4.06
CA PRO A 136 4.60 -15.38 4.27
C PRO A 136 4.87 -14.85 5.70
N ASN A 137 5.25 -15.72 6.63
CA ASN A 137 5.71 -15.32 7.96
C ASN A 137 7.18 -14.87 7.97
N ARG A 138 7.87 -15.00 6.84
CA ARG A 138 9.30 -14.65 6.69
C ARG A 138 9.55 -13.64 5.58
N TYR A 139 8.63 -13.54 4.60
CA TYR A 139 8.82 -12.70 3.41
C TYR A 139 7.55 -11.97 3.02
N LEU A 140 7.68 -10.71 2.64
CA LEU A 140 6.71 -10.06 1.78
C LEU A 140 7.02 -10.46 0.34
N ASN A 141 6.17 -11.30 -0.24
CA ASN A 141 6.32 -11.81 -1.60
C ASN A 141 5.76 -10.79 -2.61
N ILE A 142 6.57 -10.40 -3.60
CA ILE A 142 6.16 -9.53 -4.69
C ILE A 142 6.46 -10.21 -6.01
N PHE A 143 5.43 -10.62 -6.72
CA PHE A 143 5.56 -11.18 -8.07
C PHE A 143 5.54 -10.05 -9.09
N VAL A 144 6.47 -10.12 -10.04
CA VAL A 144 6.58 -9.17 -11.15
C VAL A 144 6.36 -9.92 -12.44
N ALA A 145 5.41 -9.48 -13.24
CA ALA A 145 5.07 -10.10 -14.51
C ALA A 145 4.97 -9.05 -15.63
N LYS A 146 5.12 -9.50 -16.85
CA LYS A 146 4.83 -8.71 -18.05
C LYS A 146 3.73 -9.44 -18.82
N TYR A 147 2.53 -8.90 -18.81
CA TYR A 147 1.37 -9.59 -19.34
C TYR A 147 1.35 -9.68 -20.87
N ALA A 148 0.78 -10.79 -21.38
CA ALA A 148 0.67 -11.11 -22.81
C ALA A 148 -0.43 -10.34 -23.55
N ASP A 149 -1.50 -10.09 -22.90
CA ASP A 149 -2.66 -9.43 -23.46
C ASP A 149 -2.44 -7.94 -23.53
N GLY A 150 -1.96 -7.46 -24.67
CA GLY A 150 -1.91 -6.10 -25.20
C GLY A 150 -2.32 -4.96 -24.29
N TRP A 151 -1.95 -5.05 -23.03
CA TRP A 151 -2.42 -4.20 -21.99
C TRP A 151 -1.83 -2.81 -22.15
N THR A 152 -2.68 -2.02 -22.75
CA THR A 152 -2.42 -0.61 -22.98
C THR A 152 -2.71 0.17 -21.69
N SER A 153 -1.89 1.11 -21.43
CA SER A 153 -1.97 2.42 -20.76
C SER A 153 -3.18 2.80 -19.90
N THR A 154 -4.21 2.02 -19.74
CA THR A 154 -5.43 2.41 -19.01
C THR A 154 -5.46 2.04 -17.54
N GLY A 155 -4.30 1.86 -16.90
CA GLY A 155 -4.18 1.85 -15.43
C GLY A 155 -4.91 0.74 -14.66
N ALA A 156 -5.91 0.11 -15.24
CA ALA A 156 -6.88 -0.71 -14.52
C ALA A 156 -6.32 -2.00 -13.89
N TYR A 157 -5.07 -2.40 -14.21
CA TYR A 157 -4.49 -3.64 -13.69
C TYR A 157 -2.97 -3.59 -13.58
N THR A 158 -2.38 -2.47 -13.16
CA THR A 158 -0.94 -2.36 -12.96
C THR A 158 -0.45 -3.20 -11.79
N TYR A 159 -1.36 -3.58 -10.89
CA TYR A 159 -1.05 -4.41 -9.73
C TYR A 159 -2.28 -5.15 -9.21
N ILE A 160 -2.02 -6.18 -8.41
CA ILE A 160 -2.99 -6.82 -7.54
C ILE A 160 -2.40 -6.82 -6.13
N ALA A 161 -3.03 -6.08 -5.25
CA ALA A 161 -2.77 -6.06 -3.82
C ALA A 161 -4.12 -5.94 -3.12
N VAL A 162 -4.35 -6.74 -2.09
CA VAL A 162 -5.60 -6.70 -1.34
C VAL A 162 -5.31 -6.39 0.12
N PRO A 163 -6.25 -5.76 0.84
CA PRO A 163 -6.16 -5.63 2.28
C PRO A 163 -6.17 -7.02 2.95
N PRO A 164 -5.73 -7.14 4.21
CA PRO A 164 -5.69 -8.44 4.88
C PRO A 164 -7.10 -9.06 4.98
N THR A 165 -7.15 -10.38 4.81
CA THR A 165 -8.38 -11.19 4.86
C THR A 165 -8.52 -11.97 6.17
N VAL A 166 -7.49 -11.92 7.03
CA VAL A 166 -7.47 -12.58 8.33
C VAL A 166 -7.04 -11.62 9.43
N ILE A 167 -7.65 -11.80 10.61
CA ILE A 167 -7.33 -11.06 11.83
C ILE A 167 -7.09 -12.05 12.97
N GLN A 168 -6.14 -11.75 13.85
CA GLN A 168 -5.85 -12.57 15.02
C GLN A 168 -7.06 -12.60 15.94
N LYS A 169 -7.45 -13.79 16.40
CA LYS A 169 -8.58 -13.97 17.31
C LYS A 169 -8.45 -13.11 18.57
N GLY A 170 -9.56 -12.49 18.95
CA GLY A 170 -9.64 -11.59 20.09
C GLY A 170 -9.13 -10.17 19.83
N GLN A 171 -8.67 -9.87 18.61
CA GLN A 171 -8.38 -8.50 18.21
C GLN A 171 -9.65 -7.77 17.77
N GLU A 172 -9.70 -6.48 18.03
CA GLU A 172 -10.77 -5.62 17.54
C GLU A 172 -10.75 -5.51 16.03
N ALA A 173 -11.92 -5.59 15.40
CA ALA A 173 -12.06 -5.43 13.95
C ALA A 173 -11.49 -4.10 13.45
N ILE A 174 -10.88 -4.11 12.28
CA ILE A 174 -10.37 -2.91 11.63
C ILE A 174 -11.49 -2.33 10.74
N PRO A 175 -11.94 -1.10 10.95
CA PRO A 175 -13.02 -0.52 10.17
C PRO A 175 -12.78 -0.60 8.67
N GLY A 176 -13.77 -1.08 7.90
CA GLY A 176 -13.68 -1.22 6.45
C GLY A 176 -12.77 -2.34 5.94
N ILE A 177 -12.31 -3.24 6.82
CA ILE A 177 -11.63 -4.49 6.44
C ILE A 177 -12.50 -5.66 6.90
N THR A 178 -12.90 -6.50 5.94
CA THR A 178 -13.58 -7.75 6.23
C THR A 178 -12.53 -8.84 6.39
N ALA A 179 -12.36 -9.34 7.60
CA ALA A 179 -11.35 -10.35 7.91
C ALA A 179 -11.97 -11.47 8.77
N THR A 180 -11.47 -12.68 8.54
CA THR A 180 -11.86 -13.87 9.34
C THR A 180 -10.92 -13.98 10.54
N GLU A 181 -11.48 -14.24 11.74
CA GLU A 181 -10.68 -14.49 12.93
C GLU A 181 -9.94 -15.82 12.82
N VAL A 182 -8.66 -15.83 13.15
CA VAL A 182 -7.82 -17.03 13.17
C VAL A 182 -6.99 -17.11 14.46
N GLU A 183 -6.78 -18.32 14.96
CA GLU A 183 -5.90 -18.57 16.13
C GLU A 183 -4.42 -18.42 15.75
N SER A 184 -4.08 -18.86 14.55
CA SER A 184 -2.74 -18.77 13.98
C SER A 184 -2.85 -18.66 12.46
N PHE A 185 -1.78 -18.25 11.80
CA PHE A 185 -1.69 -18.20 10.35
C PHE A 185 -0.31 -18.67 9.89
N THR A 186 -0.29 -19.62 8.97
CA THR A 186 0.92 -20.24 8.43
C THR A 186 0.85 -20.30 6.91
N ALA A 187 1.94 -20.70 6.27
CA ALA A 187 1.97 -20.93 4.82
C ALA A 187 0.95 -21.98 4.35
N ALA A 188 0.54 -22.92 5.22
CA ALA A 188 -0.45 -23.94 4.89
C ALA A 188 -1.88 -23.39 4.83
N ASP A 189 -2.13 -22.22 5.42
CA ASP A 189 -3.45 -21.58 5.45
C ASP A 189 -3.68 -20.69 4.21
N VAL A 190 -2.66 -20.49 3.39
CA VAL A 190 -2.75 -19.67 2.17
C VAL A 190 -3.49 -20.43 1.09
N THR A 191 -4.68 -19.95 0.75
CA THR A 191 -5.54 -20.52 -0.32
C THR A 191 -5.50 -19.73 -1.61
N ASP A 192 -5.20 -18.43 -1.53
CA ASP A 192 -4.97 -17.54 -2.67
C ASP A 192 -3.74 -16.67 -2.39
N TYR A 193 -2.86 -16.52 -3.37
CA TYR A 193 -1.66 -15.66 -3.26
C TYR A 193 -2.00 -14.24 -2.82
N LYS A 194 -3.15 -13.74 -3.19
CA LYS A 194 -3.62 -12.37 -2.85
C LYS A 194 -3.66 -12.12 -1.35
N ASP A 195 -3.84 -13.16 -0.54
CA ASP A 195 -3.88 -13.02 0.92
C ASP A 195 -2.54 -12.58 1.50
N VAL A 196 -1.42 -12.90 0.83
CA VAL A 196 -0.06 -12.76 1.39
C VAL A 196 0.97 -12.15 0.43
N ALA A 197 0.60 -11.93 -0.83
CA ALA A 197 1.55 -11.47 -1.85
C ALA A 197 0.95 -10.35 -2.71
N ILE A 198 1.82 -9.69 -3.44
CA ILE A 198 1.49 -8.62 -4.39
C ILE A 198 1.90 -9.10 -5.79
N LEU A 199 1.05 -8.85 -6.79
CA LEU A 199 1.41 -9.03 -8.20
C LEU A 199 1.52 -7.67 -8.87
N LEU A 200 2.66 -7.37 -9.50
CA LEU A 200 2.95 -6.14 -10.21
C LEU A 200 3.10 -6.37 -11.71
N ASN A 201 2.57 -5.46 -12.50
CA ASN A 201 3.00 -5.34 -13.89
C ASN A 201 4.29 -4.54 -13.97
N TYR A 202 5.33 -5.14 -14.56
CA TYR A 202 6.63 -4.52 -14.74
C TYR A 202 6.55 -3.15 -15.42
N GLU A 203 5.83 -3.05 -16.54
CA GLU A 203 5.76 -1.82 -17.34
C GLU A 203 5.03 -0.67 -16.61
N GLY A 204 4.00 -1.00 -15.83
CA GLY A 204 3.17 0.01 -15.17
C GLY A 204 3.72 0.52 -13.84
N VAL A 205 4.63 -0.24 -13.20
CA VAL A 205 5.09 0.07 -11.84
C VAL A 205 6.61 0.22 -11.74
N LEU A 206 7.36 -0.74 -12.26
CA LEU A 206 8.81 -0.79 -12.05
C LEU A 206 9.61 -0.16 -13.18
N ASN A 207 9.14 -0.27 -14.43
CA ASN A 207 9.83 0.29 -15.60
C ASN A 207 9.60 1.80 -15.78
N VAL A 208 8.65 2.38 -15.05
CA VAL A 208 8.38 3.82 -15.14
C VAL A 208 9.19 4.62 -14.13
N ASN A 209 9.62 5.79 -14.54
CA ASN A 209 10.12 6.78 -13.60
C ASN A 209 8.90 7.55 -13.05
N SER A 210 8.50 7.23 -11.82
CA SER A 210 7.34 7.85 -11.15
C SER A 210 7.47 9.37 -11.00
N MET A 211 8.68 9.91 -11.15
CA MET A 211 8.93 11.36 -11.12
C MET A 211 8.55 12.07 -12.43
N GLU A 212 8.52 11.34 -13.53
CA GLU A 212 8.39 11.92 -14.89
C GLU A 212 7.00 11.68 -15.52
N LYS A 213 6.24 10.70 -15.04
CA LYS A 213 4.93 10.36 -15.61
C LYS A 213 3.82 10.57 -14.58
N ASN A 214 2.88 11.41 -14.93
CA ASN A 214 1.69 11.71 -14.10
C ASN A 214 0.82 10.47 -13.83
N ASP A 215 0.93 9.43 -14.64
CA ASP A 215 0.06 8.23 -14.62
C ASP A 215 0.74 7.01 -13.99
N ALA A 216 1.99 7.14 -13.53
CA ALA A 216 2.71 6.03 -12.94
C ALA A 216 2.11 5.67 -11.57
N THR A 217 1.72 4.42 -11.40
CA THR A 217 1.29 3.93 -10.10
C THR A 217 2.47 3.93 -9.14
N GLU A 218 2.36 4.69 -8.05
CA GLU A 218 3.39 4.73 -7.02
C GLU A 218 3.40 3.42 -6.23
N LEU A 219 4.58 2.79 -6.08
CA LEU A 219 4.71 1.55 -5.32
C LEU A 219 4.24 1.72 -3.85
N ALA A 220 4.40 2.93 -3.30
CA ALA A 220 3.89 3.25 -1.97
C ALA A 220 2.34 3.17 -1.87
N THR A 221 1.61 3.51 -2.94
CA THR A 221 0.15 3.31 -3.01
C THR A 221 -0.20 1.82 -2.90
N ILE A 222 0.53 0.97 -3.61
CA ILE A 222 0.32 -0.49 -3.63
C ILE A 222 0.59 -1.08 -2.24
N PHE A 223 1.68 -0.68 -1.59
CA PHE A 223 2.02 -1.12 -0.25
C PHE A 223 1.04 -0.56 0.79
N GLY A 224 0.56 0.67 0.59
CA GLY A 224 -0.51 1.23 1.41
C GLY A 224 -1.78 0.37 1.34
N TYR A 225 -2.17 -0.04 0.14
CA TYR A 225 -3.31 -0.94 -0.08
C TYR A 225 -3.12 -2.29 0.62
N TYR A 226 -1.95 -2.91 0.43
CA TYR A 226 -1.58 -4.16 1.08
C TYR A 226 -1.64 -4.04 2.62
N LEU A 227 -1.29 -2.89 3.17
CA LEU A 227 -1.37 -2.57 4.60
C LEU A 227 -2.72 -1.96 5.01
N GLY A 228 -3.77 -2.14 4.21
CA GLY A 228 -5.15 -1.84 4.57
C GLY A 228 -5.58 -0.38 4.39
N LEU A 229 -4.76 0.45 3.76
CA LEU A 229 -5.24 1.77 3.34
C LEU A 229 -6.26 1.62 2.22
N LYS A 230 -7.16 2.56 2.12
CA LYS A 230 -8.15 2.66 1.05
C LYS A 230 -7.88 3.92 0.23
N THR A 231 -8.23 3.87 -1.04
CA THR A 231 -8.04 5.01 -1.93
C THR A 231 -9.28 5.89 -1.96
N MET A 232 -9.05 7.19 -2.09
CA MET A 232 -10.08 8.19 -2.36
C MET A 232 -10.12 8.54 -3.86
N GLN A 233 -9.59 7.68 -4.71
CA GLN A 233 -9.61 7.87 -6.15
C GLN A 233 -11.01 7.61 -6.71
N TYR A 234 -11.37 8.40 -7.70
CA TYR A 234 -12.58 8.22 -8.48
C TYR A 234 -12.26 7.49 -9.79
N SER A 235 -13.16 6.61 -10.20
CA SER A 235 -13.22 6.10 -11.57
C SER A 235 -14.31 6.84 -12.32
N GLU A 236 -14.04 7.21 -13.57
CA GLU A 236 -15.09 7.68 -14.47
C GLU A 236 -15.68 6.46 -15.18
N SER A 237 -16.99 6.32 -15.11
CA SER A 237 -17.75 5.37 -15.91
C SER A 237 -18.80 6.11 -16.71
N TYR A 238 -18.91 5.77 -18.00
CA TYR A 238 -19.99 6.31 -18.82
C TYR A 238 -21.24 5.47 -18.60
N ASN A 239 -22.28 6.12 -18.10
CA ASN A 239 -23.59 5.49 -17.96
C ASN A 239 -24.34 5.56 -19.30
N TRP A 240 -24.48 4.42 -19.96
CA TRP A 240 -25.14 4.33 -21.25
C TRP A 240 -26.67 4.57 -21.20
N GLU A 241 -27.26 4.46 -20.00
CA GLU A 241 -28.70 4.70 -19.81
C GLU A 241 -29.01 6.18 -19.66
N THR A 242 -28.16 6.92 -18.95
CA THR A 242 -28.34 8.38 -18.71
C THR A 242 -27.60 9.24 -19.73
N GLY A 243 -26.60 8.68 -20.43
CA GLY A 243 -25.74 9.43 -21.35
C GLY A 243 -24.71 10.33 -20.66
N GLU A 244 -24.47 10.12 -19.38
CA GLU A 244 -23.58 10.95 -18.55
C GLU A 244 -22.39 10.16 -18.02
N ASN A 245 -21.30 10.89 -17.73
CA ASN A 245 -20.18 10.33 -16.98
C ASN A 245 -20.50 10.31 -15.50
N GLU A 246 -20.40 9.14 -14.90
CA GLU A 246 -20.53 8.95 -13.45
C GLU A 246 -19.16 8.80 -12.82
N ASN A 247 -18.94 9.54 -11.73
CA ASN A 247 -17.74 9.42 -10.93
C ASN A 247 -18.02 8.54 -9.71
N ASN A 248 -17.40 7.38 -9.67
CA ASN A 248 -17.54 6.42 -8.59
C ASN A 248 -16.26 6.34 -7.76
N LEU A 249 -16.39 6.31 -6.45
CA LEU A 249 -15.27 5.97 -5.57
C LEU A 249 -14.86 4.52 -5.77
N ILE A 250 -13.56 4.28 -5.86
CA ILE A 250 -13.02 2.92 -6.03
C ILE A 250 -13.23 2.09 -4.76
N ASP A 251 -13.04 2.69 -3.58
CA ASP A 251 -13.08 2.02 -2.27
C ASP A 251 -14.30 2.39 -1.40
N GLY A 252 -15.35 2.94 -2.00
CA GLY A 252 -16.58 3.32 -1.29
C GLY A 252 -16.51 4.71 -0.63
N ASP A 253 -17.36 4.95 0.36
CA ASP A 253 -17.66 6.29 0.86
C ASP A 253 -16.65 6.85 1.88
N THR A 254 -15.70 6.03 2.38
CA THR A 254 -14.71 6.48 3.35
C THR A 254 -13.47 5.60 3.34
N ASP A 255 -12.32 6.22 3.59
CA ASP A 255 -11.04 5.53 3.80
C ASP A 255 -10.78 5.23 5.29
N PHE A 256 -11.71 5.60 6.18
CA PHE A 256 -11.61 5.41 7.63
C PHE A 256 -10.40 6.14 8.27
N CYS A 257 -9.94 7.22 7.63
CA CYS A 257 -8.88 8.09 8.11
C CYS A 257 -9.42 9.52 8.24
N PRO A 258 -9.89 9.93 9.42
CA PRO A 258 -10.56 11.22 9.61
C PRO A 258 -9.72 12.46 9.29
N ASP A 259 -8.42 12.33 9.12
CA ASP A 259 -7.53 13.41 8.71
C ASP A 259 -7.30 13.50 7.20
N THR A 260 -8.01 12.68 6.42
CA THR A 260 -8.17 12.82 4.96
C THR A 260 -9.54 13.41 4.64
N TYR A 261 -9.69 14.02 3.47
CA TYR A 261 -10.94 14.64 3.05
C TYR A 261 -11.47 13.99 1.78
N PHE A 262 -12.79 13.86 1.72
CA PHE A 262 -13.49 13.60 0.48
C PHE A 262 -13.34 14.81 -0.44
N TYR A 263 -12.84 14.61 -1.65
CA TYR A 263 -12.65 15.71 -2.60
C TYR A 263 -13.56 15.60 -3.83
N ASP A 264 -13.76 16.71 -4.48
CA ASP A 264 -14.52 16.81 -5.73
C ASP A 264 -13.82 16.00 -6.84
N PRO A 265 -14.53 15.09 -7.53
CA PRO A 265 -13.99 14.30 -8.64
C PRO A 265 -13.28 15.09 -9.72
N LEU A 266 -13.73 16.31 -10.01
CA LEU A 266 -13.08 17.22 -10.96
C LEU A 266 -11.62 17.56 -10.61
N ASN A 267 -11.22 17.34 -9.35
CA ASN A 267 -9.87 17.58 -8.85
C ASN A 267 -9.05 16.30 -8.74
N ASN A 268 -9.50 15.20 -9.33
CA ASN A 268 -8.91 13.87 -9.09
C ASN A 268 -7.40 13.81 -9.40
N PHE A 269 -6.96 14.35 -10.53
CA PHE A 269 -5.56 14.21 -10.98
C PHE A 269 -4.65 15.39 -10.60
N THR A 270 -5.13 16.33 -9.81
CA THR A 270 -4.36 17.50 -9.37
C THR A 270 -4.03 17.43 -7.88
N ILE A 271 -2.95 18.10 -7.49
CA ILE A 271 -2.65 18.31 -6.07
C ILE A 271 -3.57 19.31 -5.40
N PHE A 272 -4.28 20.15 -6.18
CA PHE A 272 -5.24 21.11 -5.66
C PHE A 272 -6.60 20.43 -5.58
N LYS A 273 -7.11 20.29 -4.38
CA LYS A 273 -8.36 19.62 -4.07
C LYS A 273 -9.40 20.61 -3.57
N THR A 274 -10.66 20.28 -3.78
CA THR A 274 -11.79 20.92 -3.14
C THR A 274 -12.53 19.87 -2.32
N GLU A 275 -12.64 20.09 -1.04
CA GLU A 275 -13.37 19.20 -0.15
C GLU A 275 -14.85 19.20 -0.53
N LYS A 276 -15.47 18.01 -0.58
CA LYS A 276 -16.80 17.81 -1.18
C LYS A 276 -17.93 18.38 -0.33
N ALA A 277 -17.82 18.30 1.00
CA ALA A 277 -18.92 18.70 1.90
C ALA A 277 -19.01 20.21 2.09
N GLU A 278 -17.90 20.89 2.31
CA GLU A 278 -17.85 22.31 2.66
C GLU A 278 -17.21 23.18 1.56
N GLY A 279 -16.71 22.58 0.48
CA GLY A 279 -16.09 23.30 -0.63
C GLY A 279 -14.73 23.94 -0.29
N LYS A 280 -14.09 23.52 0.81
CA LYS A 280 -12.79 24.05 1.21
C LYS A 280 -11.70 23.60 0.24
N ARG A 281 -10.87 24.53 -0.17
CA ARG A 281 -9.70 24.25 -1.01
C ARG A 281 -8.50 23.87 -0.15
N TYR A 282 -7.79 22.82 -0.57
CA TYR A 282 -6.57 22.38 0.07
C TYR A 282 -5.58 21.81 -0.94
N THR A 283 -4.35 21.57 -0.52
CA THR A 283 -3.33 20.91 -1.34
C THR A 283 -3.00 19.57 -0.72
N SER A 284 -3.01 18.51 -1.54
CA SER A 284 -2.65 17.16 -1.09
C SER A 284 -1.57 16.54 -1.95
N PHE A 285 -0.69 15.82 -1.28
CA PHE A 285 0.34 14.96 -1.86
C PHE A 285 0.16 13.50 -1.42
N ASN A 286 -1.04 13.15 -0.97
CA ASN A 286 -1.33 11.85 -0.41
C ASN A 286 -1.23 10.74 -1.46
N ILE A 287 -0.59 9.62 -1.08
CA ILE A 287 -0.40 8.48 -1.98
C ILE A 287 -1.71 7.75 -2.32
N MET A 288 -2.74 7.87 -1.49
CA MET A 288 -4.03 7.19 -1.68
C MET A 288 -5.04 8.04 -2.46
N GLU A 289 -4.66 9.24 -2.86
CA GLU A 289 -5.49 10.12 -3.70
C GLU A 289 -5.03 10.10 -5.16
N GLY A 290 -5.94 10.46 -6.08
CA GLY A 290 -5.57 10.73 -7.46
C GLY A 290 -4.76 12.02 -7.57
N ASN A 291 -3.45 11.93 -7.74
CA ASN A 291 -2.58 13.07 -8.04
C ASN A 291 -1.25 12.60 -8.65
N SER A 292 -0.53 13.52 -9.26
CA SER A 292 0.73 13.25 -9.95
C SER A 292 1.99 13.43 -9.10
N ARG A 293 1.87 13.86 -7.86
CA ARG A 293 3.00 14.23 -6.99
C ARG A 293 2.92 13.60 -5.62
N LYS A 294 2.60 12.32 -5.59
CA LYS A 294 2.46 11.52 -4.36
C LYS A 294 3.75 11.46 -3.57
N ASN A 295 3.73 11.88 -2.30
CA ASN A 295 4.90 11.82 -1.44
C ASN A 295 4.60 11.74 0.05
N SER A 296 3.35 11.54 0.44
CA SER A 296 2.97 11.56 1.86
C SER A 296 1.80 10.63 2.18
N ILE A 297 1.77 10.22 3.43
CA ILE A 297 0.62 9.64 4.13
C ILE A 297 0.23 10.58 5.26
N THR A 298 -0.98 10.43 5.78
CA THR A 298 -1.43 11.16 6.96
C THR A 298 -1.14 10.40 8.25
N VAL A 299 -1.34 11.05 9.39
CA VAL A 299 -1.16 10.43 10.71
C VAL A 299 -2.15 9.29 10.93
N ASP A 300 -3.42 9.45 10.52
CA ASP A 300 -4.42 8.39 10.67
C ASP A 300 -4.17 7.23 9.69
N GLN A 301 -3.65 7.51 8.51
CA GLN A 301 -3.19 6.45 7.60
C GLN A 301 -2.02 5.66 8.20
N ALA A 302 -1.04 6.33 8.83
CA ALA A 302 0.03 5.66 9.55
C ALA A 302 -0.51 4.76 10.68
N ARG A 303 -1.45 5.26 11.47
CA ARG A 303 -2.13 4.49 12.53
C ARG A 303 -2.87 3.28 11.98
N ARG A 304 -3.61 3.46 10.87
CA ARG A 304 -4.34 2.39 10.21
C ARG A 304 -3.42 1.27 9.73
N MET A 305 -2.30 1.61 9.08
CA MET A 305 -1.30 0.62 8.69
C MET A 305 -0.73 -0.12 9.90
N ARG A 306 -0.47 0.57 11.01
CA ARG A 306 0.01 -0.07 12.25
C ARG A 306 -1.04 -1.00 12.87
N MET A 307 -2.32 -0.64 12.87
CA MET A 307 -3.38 -1.57 13.29
C MET A 307 -3.38 -2.85 12.47
N VAL A 308 -3.19 -2.75 11.15
CA VAL A 308 -3.08 -3.91 10.26
C VAL A 308 -1.86 -4.76 10.60
N THR A 309 -0.69 -4.15 10.76
CA THR A 309 0.53 -4.90 11.12
C THR A 309 0.41 -5.61 12.46
N ASP A 310 -0.26 -4.99 13.43
CA ASP A 310 -0.39 -5.55 14.77
C ASP A 310 -1.41 -6.69 14.83
N ARG A 311 -2.53 -6.56 14.11
CA ARG A 311 -3.70 -7.43 14.26
C ARG A 311 -3.84 -8.51 13.20
N CYS A 312 -3.19 -8.36 12.02
CA CYS A 312 -3.42 -9.25 10.88
C CYS A 312 -2.21 -10.18 10.66
N PRO A 313 -2.33 -11.47 11.01
CA PRO A 313 -1.19 -12.39 10.97
C PRO A 313 -0.64 -12.64 9.56
N SER A 314 -1.43 -12.48 8.52
CA SER A 314 -0.93 -12.51 7.13
C SER A 314 0.01 -11.34 6.76
N ARG A 315 0.26 -10.42 7.69
CA ARG A 315 1.18 -9.27 7.55
C ARG A 315 2.36 -9.33 8.54
N TRP A 316 2.67 -10.48 9.11
CA TRP A 316 3.64 -10.62 10.18
C TRP A 316 5.05 -11.04 9.74
N SER A 317 5.37 -11.02 8.46
CA SER A 317 6.72 -11.35 7.98
C SER A 317 7.84 -10.51 8.64
N TYR A 318 7.51 -9.33 9.12
CA TYR A 318 8.44 -8.46 9.86
C TYR A 318 8.84 -9.00 11.25
N LYS A 319 8.11 -9.98 11.78
CA LYS A 319 8.42 -10.60 13.08
C LYS A 319 9.55 -11.60 13.01
N SER A 320 9.92 -12.05 11.81
CA SER A 320 11.02 -12.98 11.58
C SER A 320 12.28 -12.25 11.08
N ASN A 321 13.43 -12.64 11.58
CA ASN A 321 14.74 -12.19 11.10
C ASN A 321 15.36 -13.14 10.06
N TRP A 322 14.68 -14.24 9.73
CA TRP A 322 15.19 -15.27 8.83
C TRP A 322 15.74 -14.71 7.52
N ALA A 323 14.99 -13.82 6.88
CA ALA A 323 15.36 -13.25 5.59
C ALA A 323 16.64 -12.39 5.63
N PHE A 324 17.12 -12.01 6.82
CA PHE A 324 18.30 -11.16 7.01
C PHE A 324 19.49 -11.91 7.62
N ASN A 325 19.29 -13.06 8.23
CA ASN A 325 20.37 -13.80 8.90
C ASN A 325 20.46 -15.29 8.54
N GLY A 326 19.46 -15.82 7.82
CA GLY A 326 19.41 -17.24 7.41
C GLY A 326 19.28 -18.23 8.55
N LYS A 327 18.85 -17.79 9.73
CA LYS A 327 18.76 -18.60 10.94
C LYS A 327 17.34 -18.56 11.51
N HIS A 328 16.97 -19.63 12.19
CA HIS A 328 15.73 -19.64 12.97
C HIS A 328 15.74 -18.52 14.02
N ASP A 329 14.55 -17.95 14.21
CA ASP A 329 14.28 -16.92 15.22
C ASP A 329 14.33 -17.51 16.62
#